data_0de79af7249a03547f379b4febcaff3e
#
_entry.id   0de79af7249a03547f379b4febcaff3e
#
_cell.length_a   1.000
_cell.length_b   1.000
_cell.length_c   1.000
_cell.angle_alpha   90.00
_cell.angle_beta   90.00
_cell.angle_gamma   90.00
#
_symmetry.space_group_name_H-M   'P 1'
#
loop_
_entity.id
_entity.type
_entity.pdbx_description
1 polymer ?
#
loop_
_entity_poly.entity_id
_entity_poly.type
_entity_poly.pdbx_seq_one_letter_code
_entity_poly.pdbx_strand_id
1 'polypeptide(L)'
;MNYVDGFVAAVPVANKDAFLAHAKESSLLFKEFGATRIVECWGDDVPDGKVTDYKKAVKATKDEVVLFSWIEWPSKDVRDAGMKKMMDDPRMQNMKMPFDGQRMIYGGFMPILDA
;
A
#
# COMPACT_ATOMS: atom_id res chain seq x y z
N MET A 1 11.80 12.65 3.71
CA MET A 1 10.53 12.29 3.04
C MET A 1 9.62 13.51 3.01
N ASN A 2 9.23 13.94 1.81
CA ASN A 2 8.44 15.16 1.64
C ASN A 2 6.99 14.89 1.26
N TYR A 3 6.68 13.65 0.86
CA TYR A 3 5.33 13.24 0.55
C TYR A 3 5.18 11.74 0.76
N VAL A 4 4.01 11.29 1.22
CA VAL A 4 3.77 9.89 1.56
C VAL A 4 2.42 9.43 1.00
N ASP A 5 2.40 8.29 0.33
CA ASP A 5 1.15 7.57 0.06
C ASP A 5 0.98 6.49 1.12
N GLY A 6 -0.21 6.44 1.72
CA GLY A 6 -0.57 5.43 2.70
C GLY A 6 -1.63 4.49 2.17
N PHE A 7 -1.53 3.21 2.53
CA PHE A 7 -2.46 2.17 2.07
C PHE A 7 -2.84 1.27 3.22
N VAL A 8 -4.10 0.83 3.24
CA VAL A 8 -4.56 -0.23 4.11
C VAL A 8 -5.36 -1.21 3.25
N ALA A 9 -5.08 -2.50 3.39
CA ALA A 9 -5.74 -3.54 2.62
C ALA A 9 -6.01 -4.77 3.48
N ALA A 10 -6.97 -5.58 3.07
CA ALA A 10 -7.24 -6.89 3.67
C ALA A 10 -6.65 -7.95 2.75
N VAL A 11 -5.70 -8.74 3.26
CA VAL A 11 -5.00 -9.77 2.48
C VAL A 11 -5.31 -11.14 3.07
N PRO A 12 -5.79 -12.10 2.27
CA PRO A 12 -5.97 -13.47 2.77
C PRO A 12 -4.68 -14.01 3.36
N VAL A 13 -4.77 -14.61 4.54
CA VAL A 13 -3.58 -15.18 5.23
C VAL A 13 -2.84 -16.15 4.30
N ALA A 14 -3.58 -16.94 3.54
CA ALA A 14 -3.01 -17.91 2.60
C ALA A 14 -2.21 -17.26 1.47
N ASN A 15 -2.41 -15.96 1.23
CA ASN A 15 -1.75 -15.24 0.13
C ASN A 15 -0.52 -14.43 0.57
N LYS A 16 0.00 -14.67 1.78
CA LYS A 16 1.13 -13.89 2.31
C LYS A 16 2.34 -13.94 1.38
N ASP A 17 2.73 -15.13 0.92
CA ASP A 17 3.89 -15.28 0.04
C ASP A 17 3.65 -14.66 -1.34
N ALA A 18 2.44 -14.84 -1.88
CA ALA A 18 2.05 -14.20 -3.14
C ALA A 18 2.06 -12.67 -3.01
N PHE A 19 1.62 -12.16 -1.86
CA PHE A 19 1.66 -10.72 -1.58
C PHE A 19 3.10 -10.20 -1.52
N LEU A 20 4.00 -10.91 -0.83
CA LEU A 20 5.41 -10.52 -0.76
C LEU A 20 6.06 -10.48 -2.14
N ALA A 21 5.78 -11.45 -3.00
CA ALA A 21 6.29 -11.48 -4.36
C ALA A 21 5.76 -10.28 -5.16
N HIS A 22 4.47 -10.00 -5.05
CA HIS A 22 3.84 -8.83 -5.68
C HIS A 22 4.46 -7.52 -5.17
N ALA A 23 4.63 -7.38 -3.87
CA ALA A 23 5.20 -6.18 -3.26
C ALA A 23 6.64 -5.93 -3.70
N LYS A 24 7.46 -6.98 -3.78
CA LYS A 24 8.83 -6.86 -4.27
C LYS A 24 8.87 -6.37 -5.71
N GLU A 25 8.06 -6.95 -6.56
CA GLU A 25 7.98 -6.59 -7.98
C GLU A 25 7.48 -5.16 -8.16
N SER A 26 6.39 -4.78 -7.50
CA SER A 26 5.84 -3.43 -7.60
C SER A 26 6.77 -2.38 -6.99
N SER A 27 7.51 -2.72 -5.92
CA SER A 27 8.45 -1.78 -5.29
C SER A 27 9.56 -1.36 -6.23
N LEU A 28 10.04 -2.28 -7.08
CA LEU A 28 11.05 -1.95 -8.09
C LEU A 28 10.54 -0.92 -9.08
N LEU A 29 9.28 -1.05 -9.50
CA LEU A 29 8.64 -0.09 -10.41
C LEU A 29 8.43 1.26 -9.74
N PHE A 30 7.95 1.29 -8.50
CA PHE A 30 7.80 2.54 -7.75
C PHE A 30 9.13 3.30 -7.65
N LYS A 31 10.22 2.58 -7.34
CA LYS A 31 11.55 3.20 -7.26
C LYS A 31 12.04 3.69 -8.61
N GLU A 32 11.77 2.95 -9.68
CA GLU A 32 12.09 3.37 -11.04
C GLU A 32 11.44 4.71 -11.37
N PHE A 33 10.23 4.95 -10.87
CA PHE A 33 9.46 6.16 -11.15
C PHE A 33 9.56 7.24 -10.07
N GLY A 34 10.49 7.10 -9.14
CA GLY A 34 10.87 8.20 -8.25
C GLY A 34 10.61 8.02 -6.78
N ALA A 35 9.98 6.92 -6.35
CA ALA A 35 9.82 6.64 -4.92
C ALA A 35 11.18 6.37 -4.28
N THR A 36 11.35 6.82 -3.04
CA THR A 36 12.60 6.64 -2.30
C THR A 36 12.55 5.45 -1.35
N ARG A 37 11.35 5.08 -0.87
CA ARG A 37 11.17 3.98 0.08
C ARG A 37 9.77 3.43 0.00
N ILE A 38 9.65 2.11 0.09
CA ILE A 38 8.38 1.41 0.21
C ILE A 38 8.46 0.49 1.43
N VAL A 39 7.45 0.56 2.30
CA VAL A 39 7.38 -0.30 3.50
C VAL A 39 6.04 -0.99 3.53
N GLU A 40 6.07 -2.32 3.68
CA GLU A 40 4.88 -3.17 3.77
C GLU A 40 4.85 -3.81 5.15
N CYS A 41 3.75 -3.60 5.90
CA CYS A 41 3.62 -4.10 7.27
C CYS A 41 2.44 -5.05 7.37
N TRP A 42 2.73 -6.27 7.82
CA TRP A 42 1.75 -7.33 8.03
C TRP A 42 1.13 -7.21 9.42
N GLY A 43 -0.21 -7.21 9.51
CA GLY A 43 -0.91 -7.04 10.78
C GLY A 43 -0.47 -8.07 11.81
N ASP A 44 -0.16 -7.60 13.01
CA ASP A 44 0.32 -8.43 14.13
C ASP A 44 -0.56 -8.22 15.37
N ASP A 45 -0.69 -6.97 15.80
CA ASP A 45 -1.52 -6.61 16.95
C ASP A 45 -2.48 -5.50 16.53
N VAL A 46 -3.61 -5.90 15.95
CA VAL A 46 -4.62 -4.99 15.39
C VAL A 46 -5.92 -5.18 16.15
N PRO A 47 -6.16 -4.38 17.21
CA PRO A 47 -7.33 -4.58 18.07
C PRO A 47 -8.64 -4.12 17.40
N ASP A 48 -9.74 -4.72 17.86
CA ASP A 48 -11.07 -4.28 17.48
C ASP A 48 -11.42 -2.98 18.21
N GLY A 49 -12.01 -2.04 17.47
CA GLY A 49 -12.51 -0.80 18.04
C GLY A 49 -14.01 -0.81 18.18
N LYS A 50 -14.56 0.18 18.91
CA LYS A 50 -16.00 0.31 19.08
C LYS A 50 -16.66 1.00 17.88
N VAL A 51 -16.16 2.15 17.48
CA VAL A 51 -16.71 2.92 16.37
C VAL A 51 -16.15 2.43 15.04
N THR A 52 -14.83 2.29 14.97
CA THR A 52 -14.14 1.77 13.81
C THR A 52 -12.79 1.19 14.23
N ASP A 53 -12.14 0.52 13.30
CA ASP A 53 -10.79 -0.03 13.46
C ASP A 53 -10.23 -0.31 12.06
N TYR A 54 -8.98 -0.77 12.00
CA TYR A 54 -8.36 -1.13 10.72
C TYR A 54 -9.12 -2.21 9.97
N LYS A 55 -9.61 -3.23 10.69
CA LYS A 55 -10.35 -4.35 10.08
C LYS A 55 -11.65 -3.87 9.44
N LYS A 56 -12.42 -3.06 10.17
CA LYS A 56 -13.69 -2.50 9.67
C LYS A 56 -13.46 -1.58 8.48
N ALA A 57 -12.39 -0.79 8.51
CA ALA A 57 -12.10 0.17 7.45
C ALA A 57 -11.94 -0.51 6.08
N VAL A 58 -11.38 -1.72 6.05
CA VAL A 58 -11.17 -2.49 4.81
C VAL A 58 -12.06 -3.73 4.73
N LYS A 59 -13.05 -3.82 5.61
CA LYS A 59 -14.02 -4.94 5.66
C LYS A 59 -13.32 -6.31 5.64
N ALA A 60 -12.28 -6.43 6.44
CA ALA A 60 -11.49 -7.65 6.52
C ALA A 60 -12.34 -8.80 7.09
N THR A 61 -12.23 -9.97 6.46
CA THR A 61 -12.86 -11.20 6.95
C THR A 61 -11.96 -11.87 8.00
N LYS A 62 -12.48 -12.91 8.66
CA LYS A 62 -11.71 -13.67 9.67
C LYS A 62 -10.47 -14.35 9.11
N ASP A 63 -10.45 -14.62 7.79
CA ASP A 63 -9.34 -15.30 7.13
C ASP A 63 -8.34 -14.31 6.48
N GLU A 64 -8.51 -13.02 6.75
CA GLU A 64 -7.68 -11.97 6.21
C GLU A 64 -6.92 -11.23 7.30
N VAL A 65 -5.73 -10.74 6.94
CA VAL A 65 -4.90 -9.90 7.79
C VAL A 65 -4.89 -8.49 7.23
N VAL A 66 -4.88 -7.49 8.10
CA VAL A 66 -4.75 -6.09 7.68
C VAL A 66 -3.29 -5.82 7.31
N LEU A 67 -3.11 -5.29 6.12
CA LEU A 67 -1.82 -4.81 5.65
C LEU A 67 -1.80 -3.30 5.77
N PHE A 68 -0.74 -2.75 6.34
CA PHE A 68 -0.48 -1.32 6.43
C PHE A 68 0.79 -1.02 5.68
N SER A 69 0.73 -0.12 4.68
CA SER A 69 1.90 0.18 3.87
C SER A 69 2.00 1.66 3.55
N TRP A 70 3.22 2.09 3.20
CA TRP A 70 3.42 3.46 2.73
C TRP A 70 4.55 3.53 1.72
N ILE A 71 4.47 4.58 0.90
CA ILE A 71 5.47 4.90 -0.12
C ILE A 71 5.95 6.32 0.14
N GLU A 72 7.27 6.51 0.21
CA GLU A 72 7.90 7.81 0.43
C GLU A 72 8.42 8.38 -0.89
N TRP A 73 8.16 9.67 -1.09
CA TRP A 73 8.54 10.40 -2.29
C TRP A 73 9.31 11.67 -1.93
N PRO A 74 10.24 12.15 -2.80
CA PRO A 74 10.95 13.42 -2.55
C PRO A 74 10.02 14.63 -2.52
N SER A 75 8.92 14.61 -3.30
CA SER A 75 7.96 15.68 -3.39
C SER A 75 6.63 15.19 -3.94
N LYS A 76 5.60 16.00 -3.80
CA LYS A 76 4.29 15.71 -4.40
C LYS A 76 4.39 15.68 -5.93
N ASP A 77 5.17 16.56 -6.53
CA ASP A 77 5.31 16.62 -7.99
C ASP A 77 5.94 15.32 -8.53
N VAL A 78 6.98 14.80 -7.87
CA VAL A 78 7.59 13.53 -8.23
C VAL A 78 6.59 12.39 -8.06
N ARG A 79 5.83 12.41 -6.97
CA ARG A 79 4.79 11.41 -6.70
C ARG A 79 3.72 11.42 -7.78
N ASP A 80 3.20 12.58 -8.14
CA ASP A 80 2.13 12.69 -9.13
C ASP A 80 2.60 12.17 -10.51
N ALA A 81 3.80 12.54 -10.91
CA ALA A 81 4.39 12.05 -12.16
C ALA A 81 4.67 10.55 -12.10
N GLY A 82 5.20 10.06 -10.99
CA GLY A 82 5.52 8.65 -10.79
C GLY A 82 4.28 7.76 -10.79
N MET A 83 3.24 8.17 -10.08
CA MET A 83 1.97 7.42 -10.04
C MET A 83 1.30 7.36 -11.41
N LYS A 84 1.36 8.43 -12.17
CA LYS A 84 0.83 8.44 -13.54
C LYS A 84 1.57 7.42 -14.42
N LYS A 85 2.90 7.39 -14.32
CA LYS A 85 3.72 6.41 -15.05
C LYS A 85 3.39 4.99 -14.63
N MET A 86 3.19 4.76 -13.32
CA MET A 86 2.80 3.45 -12.80
C MET A 86 1.48 2.98 -13.41
N MET A 87 0.46 3.84 -13.43
CA MET A 87 -0.85 3.48 -13.96
C MET A 87 -0.83 3.21 -15.46
N ASP A 88 0.04 3.90 -16.19
CA ASP A 88 0.17 3.74 -17.65
C ASP A 88 1.12 2.59 -18.05
N ASP A 89 1.85 2.01 -17.10
CA ASP A 89 2.86 0.99 -17.39
C ASP A 89 2.22 -0.38 -17.55
N PRO A 90 2.45 -1.07 -18.69
CA PRO A 90 1.89 -2.41 -18.93
C PRO A 90 2.30 -3.42 -17.85
N ARG A 91 3.49 -3.27 -17.25
CA ARG A 91 3.95 -4.19 -16.19
C ARG A 91 3.03 -4.13 -14.97
N MET A 92 2.54 -2.92 -14.61
CA MET A 92 1.56 -2.76 -13.53
C MET A 92 0.17 -3.23 -13.92
N GLN A 93 -0.28 -2.89 -15.13
CA GLN A 93 -1.60 -3.27 -15.63
C GLN A 93 -1.78 -4.78 -15.70
N ASN A 94 -0.71 -5.51 -16.01
CA ASN A 94 -0.73 -6.97 -16.13
C ASN A 94 -0.44 -7.68 -14.80
N MET A 95 -0.12 -6.96 -13.74
CA MET A 95 0.19 -7.52 -12.45
C MET A 95 -1.09 -7.95 -11.74
N LYS A 96 -1.12 -9.22 -11.31
CA LYS A 96 -2.27 -9.76 -10.58
C LYS A 96 -2.18 -9.40 -9.11
N MET A 97 -3.24 -8.79 -8.57
CA MET A 97 -3.32 -8.42 -7.16
C MET A 97 -3.70 -9.66 -6.33
N PRO A 98 -2.94 -10.03 -5.30
CA PRO A 98 -3.25 -11.17 -4.43
C PRO A 98 -4.26 -10.84 -3.33
N PHE A 99 -5.03 -9.78 -3.49
CA PHE A 99 -6.06 -9.33 -2.55
C PHE A 99 -7.12 -8.52 -3.29
N ASP A 100 -8.25 -8.24 -2.62
CA ASP A 100 -9.34 -7.46 -3.19
C ASP A 100 -9.01 -5.97 -3.16
N GLY A 101 -8.58 -5.42 -4.29
CA GLY A 101 -8.23 -4.02 -4.43
C GLY A 101 -9.40 -3.04 -4.24
N GLN A 102 -10.65 -3.51 -4.39
CA GLN A 102 -11.81 -2.65 -4.20
C GLN A 102 -12.05 -2.26 -2.75
N ARG A 103 -11.57 -3.07 -1.80
CA ARG A 103 -11.66 -2.78 -0.37
C ARG A 103 -10.45 -2.05 0.18
N MET A 104 -9.42 -1.87 -0.61
CA MET A 104 -8.22 -1.13 -0.21
C MET A 104 -8.55 0.36 -0.07
N ILE A 105 -8.10 0.96 1.02
CA ILE A 105 -8.15 2.41 1.19
C ILE A 105 -6.76 2.99 1.00
N TYR A 106 -6.66 4.17 0.42
CA TYR A 106 -5.39 4.80 0.13
C TYR A 106 -5.54 6.31 -0.04
N GLY A 107 -4.42 6.99 0.09
CA GLY A 107 -4.39 8.43 -0.11
C GLY A 107 -2.98 8.99 0.00
N GLY A 108 -2.83 10.23 -0.44
CA GLY A 108 -1.57 10.96 -0.35
C GLY A 108 -1.60 11.93 0.82
N PHE A 109 -0.49 12.01 1.55
CA PHE A 109 -0.39 12.78 2.78
C PHE A 109 0.88 13.62 2.79
N MET A 110 0.74 14.83 3.31
CA MET A 110 1.87 15.73 3.49
C MET A 110 2.37 15.61 4.93
N PRO A 111 3.63 15.19 5.16
CA PRO A 111 4.17 15.16 6.52
C PRO A 111 4.21 16.56 7.12
N ILE A 112 3.70 16.68 8.34
CA ILE A 112 3.71 17.95 9.07
C ILE A 112 4.63 17.90 10.29
N LEU A 113 5.12 16.72 10.62
CA LEU A 113 6.13 16.51 11.66
C LEU A 113 6.93 15.27 11.30
N ASP A 114 8.25 15.42 11.27
CA ASP A 114 9.20 14.33 11.05
C ASP A 114 10.34 14.56 12.03
N ALA A 115 10.13 14.05 13.25
CA ALA A 115 11.05 14.29 14.38
C ALA A 115 12.06 13.16 14.56
#